data_b699e28dca12fdaa9c9c18ab4e2948e7
#
_entry.id   b699e28dca12fdaa9c9c18ab4e2948e7
#
_cell.length_a   1.000
_cell.length_b   1.000
_cell.length_c   1.000
_cell.angle_alpha   90.00
_cell.angle_beta   90.00
_cell.angle_gamma   90.00
#
_symmetry.space_group_name_H-M   'P 1'
#
loop_
_entity.id
_entity.type
_entity.pdbx_description
1 polymer ?
#
loop_
_entity_poly.entity_id
_entity_poly.type
_entity_poly.pdbx_seq_one_letter_code
_entity_poly.pdbx_strand_id
1 'polypeptide(L)'
;MLELCLLGCGGMMPLPYRKLTSLMARYNGNSILIDCGEGTQVAIKEKGWSFKPIEVICFTHYHADHISGLPGLLLTLGNAQRTEPLLMVGPRGLERVVNSLRVIAPDLPFPIVFHELKEKEEVLDVCGCRITAFRVNHNTAIRLRLTVPESLM
;
A
#
# COMPACT_ATOMS: atom_id res chain seq x y z
N MET A 1 -3.13 8.30 18.04
CA MET A 1 -2.32 9.28 17.26
C MET A 1 -2.05 8.71 15.88
N LEU A 2 -2.18 9.50 14.84
CA LEU A 2 -1.79 9.12 13.48
C LEU A 2 -0.30 9.39 13.30
N GLU A 3 0.45 8.37 12.92
CA GLU A 3 1.89 8.47 12.61
C GLU A 3 2.12 8.21 11.13
N LEU A 4 3.02 8.97 10.54
CA LEU A 4 3.39 8.82 9.14
C LEU A 4 4.89 8.52 9.02
N CYS A 5 5.25 7.61 8.13
CA CYS A 5 6.63 7.26 7.81
C CYS A 5 6.81 7.25 6.30
N LEU A 6 7.60 8.20 5.79
CA LEU A 6 8.01 8.21 4.38
C LEU A 6 9.10 7.16 4.20
N LEU A 7 8.75 6.04 3.58
CA LEU A 7 9.64 4.90 3.37
C LEU A 7 10.53 5.09 2.14
N GLY A 8 10.01 5.73 1.12
CA GLY A 8 10.73 6.03 -0.11
C GLY A 8 10.11 7.19 -0.87
N CYS A 9 10.95 7.99 -1.49
CA CYS A 9 10.56 9.17 -2.27
C CYS A 9 11.31 9.26 -3.61
N GLY A 10 12.01 8.20 -4.00
CA GLY A 10 12.71 8.14 -5.28
C GLY A 10 11.75 7.84 -6.43
N GLY A 11 12.11 8.34 -7.62
CA GLY A 11 11.44 8.02 -8.87
C GLY A 11 12.38 7.26 -9.80
N MET A 12 11.83 6.44 -10.68
CA MET A 12 12.49 5.64 -11.73
C MET A 12 13.43 4.56 -11.19
N MET A 13 14.51 4.91 -10.52
CA MET A 13 15.54 3.98 -10.04
C MET A 13 15.77 4.12 -8.54
N PRO A 14 15.85 3.00 -7.81
CA PRO A 14 16.20 3.05 -6.40
C PRO A 14 17.69 3.42 -6.23
N LEU A 15 17.97 4.19 -5.17
CA LEU A 15 19.33 4.50 -4.76
C LEU A 15 19.60 3.87 -3.39
N PRO A 16 20.86 3.57 -3.02
CA PRO A 16 21.17 2.92 -1.74
C PRO A 16 20.58 3.64 -0.52
N TYR A 17 20.50 4.97 -0.56
CA TYR A 17 19.97 5.81 0.51
C TYR A 17 18.57 6.40 0.22
N ARG A 18 17.95 6.04 -0.91
CA ARG A 18 16.62 6.53 -1.31
C ARG A 18 15.87 5.46 -2.11
N LYS A 19 14.98 4.77 -1.42
CA LYS A 19 14.09 3.78 -2.03
C LYS A 19 13.00 4.47 -2.86
N LEU A 20 12.30 3.69 -3.68
CA LEU A 20 11.21 4.19 -4.51
C LEU A 20 9.96 4.50 -3.68
N THR A 21 8.98 5.14 -4.29
CA THR A 21 7.83 5.75 -3.62
C THR A 21 7.07 4.77 -2.74
N SER A 22 6.98 5.10 -1.48
CA SER A 22 6.15 4.40 -0.50
C SER A 22 5.97 5.24 0.76
N LEU A 23 4.75 5.30 1.28
CA LEU A 23 4.39 5.96 2.53
C LEU A 23 3.62 4.99 3.41
N MET A 24 3.95 4.93 4.68
CA MET A 24 3.24 4.12 5.65
C MET A 24 2.58 5.02 6.70
N ALA A 25 1.29 4.81 6.92
CA ALA A 25 0.53 5.44 7.98
C ALA A 25 0.19 4.40 9.05
N ARG A 26 0.31 4.77 10.31
CA ARG A 26 -0.03 3.91 11.46
C ARG A 26 -1.05 4.61 12.35
N TYR A 27 -2.13 3.92 12.65
CA TYR A 27 -3.18 4.39 13.54
C TYR A 27 -3.80 3.23 14.31
N ASN A 28 -3.93 3.38 15.63
CA ASN A 28 -4.52 2.37 16.53
C ASN A 28 -3.97 0.94 16.32
N GLY A 29 -2.66 0.82 16.15
CA GLY A 29 -2.00 -0.47 15.98
C GLY A 29 -2.11 -1.09 14.58
N ASN A 30 -2.84 -0.47 13.66
CA ASN A 30 -2.96 -0.88 12.27
C ASN A 30 -2.12 0.01 11.36
N SER A 31 -1.73 -0.52 10.22
CA SER A 31 -0.94 0.21 9.23
C SER A 31 -1.60 0.19 7.85
N ILE A 32 -1.51 1.32 7.18
CA ILE A 32 -1.92 1.53 5.80
C ILE A 32 -0.67 1.86 5.00
N LEU A 33 -0.40 1.09 3.96
CA LEU A 33 0.70 1.35 3.03
C LEU A 33 0.15 2.06 1.79
N ILE A 34 0.78 3.13 1.37
CA ILE A 34 0.44 3.88 0.16
C ILE A 34 1.62 3.77 -0.81
N ASP A 35 1.39 3.12 -1.92
CA ASP A 35 2.37 2.68 -2.90
C ASP A 35 3.43 1.74 -2.30
N CYS A 36 4.04 0.95 -3.15
CA CYS A 36 5.01 -0.07 -2.78
C CYS A 36 6.12 -0.14 -3.84
N GLY A 37 6.93 0.91 -3.90
CA GLY A 37 8.09 0.96 -4.78
C GLY A 37 9.18 -0.02 -4.35
N GLU A 38 10.17 -0.23 -5.20
CA GLU A 38 11.29 -1.11 -4.91
C GLU A 38 12.04 -0.65 -3.66
N GLY A 39 12.34 -1.61 -2.77
CA GLY A 39 13.00 -1.37 -1.50
C GLY A 39 12.07 -1.09 -0.33
N THR A 40 10.75 -1.04 -0.53
CA THR A 40 9.76 -0.76 0.53
C THR A 40 9.91 -1.71 1.72
N GLN A 41 10.02 -3.02 1.50
CA GLN A 41 10.18 -3.99 2.59
C GLN A 41 11.46 -3.77 3.40
N VAL A 42 12.54 -3.36 2.77
CA VAL A 42 13.80 -3.03 3.45
C VAL A 42 13.65 -1.75 4.25
N ALA A 43 13.03 -0.73 3.67
CA ALA A 43 12.78 0.54 4.34
C ALA A 43 11.91 0.39 5.60
N ILE A 44 10.86 -0.43 5.56
CA ILE A 44 10.03 -0.73 6.75
C ILE A 44 10.91 -1.31 7.86
N LYS A 45 11.77 -2.27 7.52
CA LYS A 45 12.66 -2.90 8.49
C LYS A 45 13.71 -1.94 9.04
N GLU A 46 14.32 -1.12 8.18
CA GLU A 46 15.29 -0.09 8.58
C GLU A 46 14.68 0.95 9.55
N LYS A 47 13.41 1.28 9.35
CA LYS A 47 12.68 2.20 10.24
C LYS A 47 12.21 1.55 11.55
N GLY A 48 12.38 0.25 11.71
CA GLY A 48 11.91 -0.48 12.88
C GLY A 48 10.40 -0.63 12.96
N TRP A 49 9.68 -0.45 11.85
CA TRP A 49 8.25 -0.69 11.78
C TRP A 49 7.96 -2.14 11.42
N SER A 50 6.78 -2.62 11.81
CA SER A 50 6.38 -4.02 11.63
C SER A 50 5.56 -4.22 10.37
N PHE A 51 5.70 -5.39 9.76
CA PHE A 51 4.90 -5.82 8.59
C PHE A 51 3.51 -6.31 8.98
N LYS A 52 3.40 -7.02 10.12
CA LYS A 52 2.17 -7.68 10.54
C LYS A 52 0.95 -6.76 10.63
N PRO A 53 1.06 -5.50 11.10
CA PRO A 53 -0.09 -4.60 11.19
C PRO A 53 -0.58 -4.02 9.86
N ILE A 54 0.06 -4.31 8.74
CA ILE A 54 -0.37 -3.81 7.42
C ILE A 54 -1.68 -4.47 7.03
N GLU A 55 -2.78 -3.72 7.08
CA GLU A 55 -4.12 -4.19 6.76
C GLU A 55 -4.55 -3.83 5.33
N VAL A 56 -3.99 -2.75 4.81
CA VAL A 56 -4.37 -2.18 3.53
C VAL A 56 -3.14 -1.69 2.78
N ILE A 57 -3.10 -1.95 1.48
CA ILE A 57 -2.17 -1.32 0.54
C ILE A 57 -2.99 -0.54 -0.49
N CYS A 58 -2.76 0.75 -0.57
CA CYS A 58 -3.38 1.64 -1.55
C CYS A 58 -2.38 2.00 -2.64
N PHE A 59 -2.76 1.87 -3.91
CA PHE A 59 -1.94 2.28 -5.04
C PHE A 59 -2.49 3.53 -5.69
N THR A 60 -1.63 4.52 -5.86
CA THR A 60 -2.00 5.75 -6.59
C THR A 60 -2.08 5.49 -8.10
N HIS A 61 -1.19 4.68 -8.62
CA HIS A 61 -1.15 4.18 -10.00
C HIS A 61 -0.15 3.02 -10.10
N TYR A 62 0.09 2.49 -11.31
CA TYR A 62 0.86 1.24 -11.50
C TYR A 62 2.18 1.43 -12.23
N HIS A 63 2.77 2.62 -12.22
CA HIS A 63 4.15 2.78 -12.68
C HIS A 63 5.11 1.96 -11.79
N ALA A 64 6.20 1.47 -12.37
CA ALA A 64 7.11 0.55 -11.69
C ALA A 64 7.64 1.11 -10.37
N ASP A 65 7.98 2.38 -10.31
CA ASP A 65 8.48 3.06 -9.11
C ASP A 65 7.46 3.17 -7.97
N HIS A 66 6.19 2.80 -8.22
CA HIS A 66 5.12 2.77 -7.23
C HIS A 66 4.65 1.36 -6.85
N ILE A 67 5.04 0.32 -7.57
CA ILE A 67 4.54 -1.04 -7.36
C ILE A 67 5.59 -2.15 -7.45
N SER A 68 6.79 -1.87 -7.93
CA SER A 68 7.82 -2.90 -8.16
C SER A 68 8.27 -3.65 -6.91
N GLY A 69 8.08 -3.08 -5.72
CA GLY A 69 8.38 -3.74 -4.45
C GLY A 69 7.32 -4.72 -3.95
N LEU A 70 6.15 -4.78 -4.60
CA LEU A 70 5.02 -5.55 -4.10
C LEU A 70 5.28 -7.06 -4.00
N PRO A 71 5.84 -7.76 -5.00
CA PRO A 71 6.08 -9.20 -4.89
C PRO A 71 6.95 -9.57 -3.68
N GLY A 72 8.03 -8.82 -3.47
CA GLY A 72 8.91 -9.02 -2.32
C GLY A 72 8.22 -8.76 -0.99
N LEU A 73 7.39 -7.71 -0.91
CA LEU A 73 6.61 -7.43 0.31
C LEU A 73 5.60 -8.54 0.59
N LEU A 74 4.90 -9.05 -0.41
CA LEU A 74 3.94 -10.15 -0.23
C LEU A 74 4.61 -11.41 0.31
N LEU A 75 5.78 -11.77 -0.19
CA LEU A 75 6.56 -12.88 0.34
C LEU A 75 7.00 -12.64 1.79
N THR A 76 7.43 -11.42 2.10
CA THR A 76 7.79 -11.03 3.48
C THR A 76 6.61 -11.14 4.43
N LEU A 77 5.41 -10.70 4.02
CA LEU A 77 4.18 -10.84 4.80
C LEU A 77 3.84 -12.32 5.04
N GLY A 78 3.99 -13.15 4.02
CA GLY A 78 3.79 -14.60 4.15
C GLY A 78 4.79 -15.24 5.11
N ASN A 79 6.05 -14.87 5.02
CA ASN A 79 7.11 -15.37 5.91
C ASN A 79 6.92 -14.88 7.36
N ALA A 80 6.27 -13.74 7.57
CA ALA A 80 5.86 -13.24 8.88
C ALA A 80 4.60 -13.94 9.42
N GLN A 81 4.19 -15.05 8.80
CA GLN A 81 3.04 -15.87 9.19
C GLN A 81 1.68 -15.14 9.15
N ARG A 82 1.55 -14.20 8.21
CA ARG A 82 0.25 -13.57 7.99
C ARG A 82 -0.73 -14.59 7.41
N THR A 83 -1.90 -14.68 8.00
CA THR A 83 -3.03 -15.48 7.50
C THR A 83 -4.27 -14.64 7.24
N GLU A 84 -4.31 -13.44 7.81
CA GLU A 84 -5.42 -12.51 7.66
C GLU A 84 -5.49 -11.94 6.24
N PRO A 85 -6.70 -11.68 5.71
CA PRO A 85 -6.85 -11.06 4.41
C PRO A 85 -6.10 -9.73 4.30
N LEU A 86 -5.53 -9.46 3.14
CA LEU A 86 -4.89 -8.18 2.81
C LEU A 86 -5.75 -7.44 1.81
N LEU A 87 -6.25 -6.27 2.20
CA LEU A 87 -7.01 -5.40 1.30
C LEU A 87 -6.06 -4.60 0.41
N MET A 88 -6.32 -4.62 -0.89
CA MET A 88 -5.66 -3.75 -1.86
C MET A 88 -6.67 -2.82 -2.50
N VAL A 89 -6.35 -1.53 -2.54
CA VAL A 89 -7.18 -0.47 -3.12
C VAL A 89 -6.40 0.22 -4.22
N GLY A 90 -7.02 0.45 -5.34
CA GLY A 90 -6.35 1.16 -6.44
C GLY A 90 -7.25 1.45 -7.62
N PRO A 91 -6.75 2.17 -8.62
CA PRO A 91 -7.49 2.46 -9.83
C PRO A 91 -7.80 1.18 -10.63
N ARG A 92 -8.63 1.33 -11.64
CA ARG A 92 -9.02 0.24 -12.53
C ARG A 92 -7.82 -0.56 -13.05
N GLY A 93 -7.94 -1.88 -13.03
CA GLY A 93 -6.89 -2.81 -13.45
C GLY A 93 -6.03 -3.35 -12.30
N LEU A 94 -6.35 -2.99 -11.06
CA LEU A 94 -5.62 -3.41 -9.86
C LEU A 94 -5.41 -4.93 -9.80
N GLU A 95 -6.50 -5.69 -9.86
CA GLU A 95 -6.45 -7.15 -9.75
C GLU A 95 -5.58 -7.77 -10.84
N ARG A 96 -5.73 -7.31 -12.09
CA ARG A 96 -4.93 -7.79 -13.21
C ARG A 96 -3.44 -7.51 -12.99
N VAL A 97 -3.09 -6.29 -12.60
CA VAL A 97 -1.69 -5.90 -12.38
C VAL A 97 -1.08 -6.70 -11.24
N VAL A 98 -1.75 -6.77 -10.10
CA VAL A 98 -1.25 -7.50 -8.92
C VAL A 98 -1.10 -8.99 -9.22
N ASN A 99 -2.07 -9.62 -9.86
CA ASN A 99 -1.99 -11.03 -10.22
C ASN A 99 -0.88 -11.31 -11.24
N SER A 100 -0.58 -10.37 -12.14
CA SER A 100 0.56 -10.49 -13.06
C SER A 100 1.90 -10.41 -12.33
N LEU A 101 2.02 -9.52 -11.36
CA LEU A 101 3.25 -9.36 -10.58
C LEU A 101 3.49 -10.55 -9.63
N ARG A 102 2.44 -11.11 -9.05
CA ARG A 102 2.56 -12.20 -8.09
C ARG A 102 2.72 -13.58 -8.72
N VAL A 103 2.91 -13.68 -10.02
CA VAL A 103 3.27 -14.95 -10.68
C VAL A 103 4.50 -15.60 -10.02
N ILE A 104 5.42 -14.80 -9.52
CA ILE A 104 6.61 -15.26 -8.78
C ILE A 104 6.35 -15.54 -7.28
N ALA A 105 5.15 -15.23 -6.78
CA ALA A 105 4.72 -15.46 -5.41
C ALA A 105 3.28 -16.01 -5.40
N PRO A 106 3.03 -17.17 -6.05
CA PRO A 106 1.68 -17.66 -6.28
C PRO A 106 0.99 -18.16 -4.99
N ASP A 107 1.77 -18.76 -4.10
CA ASP A 107 1.27 -19.43 -2.91
C ASP A 107 1.48 -18.55 -1.67
N LEU A 108 0.52 -17.67 -1.41
CA LEU A 108 0.51 -16.84 -0.20
C LEU A 108 -0.40 -17.49 0.86
N PRO A 109 0.00 -17.49 2.15
CA PRO A 109 -0.81 -18.07 3.24
C PRO A 109 -2.01 -17.19 3.64
N PHE A 110 -2.29 -16.13 2.89
CA PHE A 110 -3.39 -15.20 3.13
C PHE A 110 -4.07 -14.82 1.81
N PRO A 111 -5.39 -14.58 1.83
CA PRO A 111 -6.10 -14.08 0.65
C PRO A 111 -5.84 -12.60 0.43
N ILE A 112 -5.88 -12.17 -0.83
CA ILE A 112 -5.88 -10.76 -1.22
C ILE A 112 -7.30 -10.39 -1.62
N VAL A 113 -7.81 -9.31 -1.05
CA VAL A 113 -9.11 -8.73 -1.38
C VAL A 113 -8.87 -7.47 -2.19
N PHE A 114 -9.44 -7.38 -3.39
CA PHE A 114 -9.28 -6.25 -4.28
C PHE A 114 -10.48 -5.30 -4.23
N HIS A 115 -10.19 -4.02 -4.11
CA HIS A 115 -11.16 -2.95 -4.28
C HIS A 115 -10.68 -2.00 -5.38
N GLU A 116 -11.18 -2.20 -6.59
CA GLU A 116 -10.93 -1.29 -7.71
C GLU A 116 -11.87 -0.09 -7.64
N LEU A 117 -11.29 1.10 -7.70
CA LEU A 117 -12.05 2.34 -7.68
C LEU A 117 -12.81 2.53 -8.99
N LYS A 118 -14.12 2.73 -8.90
CA LYS A 118 -15.05 2.85 -10.05
C LYS A 118 -15.50 4.29 -10.24
N GLU A 119 -15.75 4.99 -9.15
CA GLU A 119 -16.28 6.34 -9.15
C GLU A 119 -15.19 7.41 -9.26
N LYS A 120 -15.58 8.64 -9.49
CA LYS A 120 -14.64 9.79 -9.49
C LYS A 120 -14.06 10.03 -8.11
N GLU A 121 -14.86 9.80 -7.08
CA GLU A 121 -14.49 9.87 -5.68
C GLU A 121 -15.14 8.73 -4.92
N GLU A 122 -14.37 8.04 -4.10
CA GLU A 122 -14.86 6.99 -3.20
C GLU A 122 -14.28 7.18 -1.81
N VAL A 123 -15.10 6.86 -0.81
CA VAL A 123 -14.72 6.93 0.60
C VAL A 123 -14.71 5.52 1.19
N LEU A 124 -13.61 5.17 1.83
CA LEU A 124 -13.41 3.88 2.49
C LEU A 124 -13.05 4.12 3.96
N ASP A 125 -13.75 3.45 4.86
CA ASP A 125 -13.40 3.45 6.29
C ASP A 125 -12.59 2.17 6.57
N VAL A 126 -11.31 2.32 6.86
CA VAL A 126 -10.36 1.22 7.11
C VAL A 126 -9.45 1.55 8.28
N CYS A 127 -9.19 0.58 9.13
CA CYS A 127 -8.27 0.73 10.27
C CYS A 127 -8.62 1.89 11.22
N GLY A 128 -9.90 2.26 11.32
CA GLY A 128 -10.32 3.43 12.10
C GLY A 128 -10.03 4.77 11.44
N CYS A 129 -9.52 4.77 10.23
CA CYS A 129 -9.28 5.96 9.41
C CYS A 129 -10.26 6.01 8.24
N ARG A 130 -10.46 7.20 7.72
CA ARG A 130 -11.19 7.42 6.48
C ARG A 130 -10.24 7.74 5.35
N ILE A 131 -10.29 6.94 4.30
CA ILE A 131 -9.54 7.17 3.06
C ILE A 131 -10.52 7.70 2.03
N THR A 132 -10.28 8.89 1.52
CA THR A 132 -10.99 9.43 0.35
C THR A 132 -10.05 9.32 -0.84
N ALA A 133 -10.47 8.55 -1.83
CA ALA A 133 -9.74 8.37 -3.09
C ALA A 133 -10.45 9.11 -4.21
N PHE A 134 -9.75 9.92 -4.97
CA PHE A 134 -10.32 10.68 -6.07
C PHE A 134 -9.40 10.73 -7.27
N ARG A 135 -10.00 10.67 -8.48
CA ARG A 135 -9.25 10.71 -9.72
C ARG A 135 -8.63 12.08 -9.95
N VAL A 136 -7.43 12.08 -10.50
CA VAL A 136 -6.74 13.27 -10.97
C VAL A 136 -6.59 13.22 -12.50
N ASN A 137 -6.47 14.37 -13.13
CA ASN A 137 -6.37 14.50 -14.60
C ASN A 137 -5.02 14.02 -15.15
N HIS A 138 -4.53 12.88 -14.67
CA HIS A 138 -3.26 12.34 -15.13
C HIS A 138 -3.28 10.81 -15.15
N ASN A 139 -3.32 10.22 -16.32
CA ASN A 139 -3.08 8.80 -16.62
C ASN A 139 -3.66 7.79 -15.62
N THR A 140 -4.96 7.86 -15.32
CA THR A 140 -5.64 6.93 -14.39
C THR A 140 -5.14 6.98 -12.94
N ALA A 141 -4.26 7.89 -12.59
CA ALA A 141 -3.79 8.06 -11.22
C ALA A 141 -4.90 8.59 -10.30
N ILE A 142 -4.78 8.26 -9.03
CA ILE A 142 -5.66 8.76 -7.97
C ILE A 142 -4.85 9.56 -6.95
N ARG A 143 -5.54 10.43 -6.23
CA ARG A 143 -5.03 11.07 -5.02
C ARG A 143 -5.77 10.51 -3.83
N LEU A 144 -5.06 10.32 -2.74
CA LEU A 144 -5.61 9.81 -1.49
C LEU A 144 -5.59 10.91 -0.42
N ARG A 145 -6.67 11.01 0.34
CA ARG A 145 -6.75 11.80 1.56
C ARG A 145 -7.04 10.87 2.71
N LEU A 146 -6.20 10.90 3.72
CA LEU A 146 -6.38 10.14 4.95
C LEU A 146 -6.86 11.09 6.04
N THR A 147 -7.96 10.74 6.70
CA THR A 147 -8.50 11.50 7.84
C THR A 147 -8.82 10.57 9.00
N VAL A 148 -8.65 11.09 10.21
CA VAL A 148 -9.08 10.44 11.44
C VAL A 148 -10.42 11.06 11.84
N PRO A 149 -11.47 10.26 12.10
CA PRO A 149 -12.76 10.78 12.53
C PRO A 149 -12.66 11.57 13.85
N GLU A 150 -13.33 12.71 13.92
CA GLU A 150 -13.32 13.57 15.13
C GLU A 150 -13.90 12.89 16.37
N SER A 151 -14.78 11.91 16.20
CA SER A 151 -15.40 11.16 17.30
C SER A 151 -14.42 10.27 18.09
N LEU A 152 -13.18 10.19 17.69
CA LEU A 152 -12.11 9.40 18.31
C LEU A 152 -10.97 10.28 18.87
N MET A 153 -11.09 11.59 18.78
CA MET A 153 -10.19 12.53 19.43
C MET A 153 -10.75 12.97 20.78
#